data_051a3f25d501ffd9afd8c6ee802e51a6
#
_entry.id   051a3f25d501ffd9afd8c6ee802e51a6
#
_cell.length_a   1.000
_cell.length_b   1.000
_cell.length_c   1.000
_cell.angle_alpha   90.00
_cell.angle_beta   90.00
_cell.angle_gamma   90.00
#
_symmetry.space_group_name_H-M   'P 1'
#
loop_
_entity.id
_entity.type
_entity.pdbx_description
1 polymer ?
#
loop_
_entity_poly.entity_id
_entity_poly.type
_entity_poly.pdbx_seq_one_letter_code
_entity_poly.pdbx_strand_id
1 'polypeptide(L)'
;MIYILIIMPTPKLDIPTLTKNCNETLILSILSEGKKHGYQIALELEQKSAGVFKFNHGTLYPILHKLEQARLIKGIWKQEGPKRQRKYYSLTAAGKKYRAGQLSQWHEFYEQFFNIVGEIEK
;
A
#
# COMPACT_ATOMS: atom_id res chain seq x y z
N MET A 1 19.62 17.77 -28.01
CA MET A 1 19.34 17.15 -26.69
C MET A 1 18.52 18.06 -25.78
N ILE A 2 19.04 19.23 -25.41
CA ILE A 2 18.30 20.19 -24.58
C ILE A 2 17.01 20.63 -25.24
N TYR A 3 17.03 20.84 -26.55
CA TYR A 3 15.87 21.23 -27.32
C TYR A 3 14.73 20.20 -27.23
N ILE A 4 15.07 18.91 -27.31
CA ILE A 4 14.07 17.83 -27.19
C ILE A 4 13.44 17.81 -25.81
N LEU A 5 14.24 18.03 -24.75
CA LEU A 5 13.73 18.05 -23.38
C LEU A 5 12.75 19.22 -23.15
N ILE A 6 12.98 20.36 -23.81
CA ILE A 6 12.10 21.53 -23.68
C ILE A 6 10.71 21.26 -24.28
N ILE A 7 10.67 20.55 -25.43
CA ILE A 7 9.40 20.29 -26.14
C ILE A 7 8.68 19.04 -25.69
N MET A 8 9.32 18.18 -24.89
CA MET A 8 8.68 16.98 -24.38
C MET A 8 7.77 17.30 -23.21
N PRO A 9 6.53 16.77 -23.23
CA PRO A 9 5.67 16.91 -22.04
C PRO A 9 6.25 16.12 -20.87
N THR A 10 5.97 16.60 -19.66
CA THR A 10 6.37 15.86 -18.45
C THR A 10 5.56 14.56 -18.37
N PRO A 11 6.22 13.40 -18.37
CA PRO A 11 5.49 12.15 -18.27
C PRO A 11 4.86 11.98 -16.89
N LYS A 12 3.72 11.30 -16.84
CA LYS A 12 3.11 10.94 -15.57
C LYS A 12 3.92 9.83 -14.92
N LEU A 13 3.96 9.83 -13.59
CA LEU A 13 4.56 8.73 -12.86
C LEU A 13 3.79 7.44 -13.12
N ASP A 14 4.53 6.34 -13.29
CA ASP A 14 3.94 5.02 -13.40
C ASP A 14 3.65 4.50 -11.99
N ILE A 15 2.48 4.87 -11.47
CA ILE A 15 2.09 4.55 -10.10
C ILE A 15 2.08 3.03 -9.85
N PRO A 16 1.52 2.17 -10.73
CA PRO A 16 1.57 0.72 -10.49
C PRO A 16 2.98 0.17 -10.32
N THR A 17 3.95 0.68 -11.06
CA THR A 17 5.34 0.26 -10.91
C THR A 17 5.92 0.74 -9.59
N LEU A 18 5.65 1.98 -9.21
CA LEU A 18 6.13 2.53 -7.94
C LEU A 18 5.55 1.81 -6.73
N THR A 19 4.26 1.44 -6.80
CA THR A 19 3.60 0.77 -5.66
C THR A 19 4.08 -0.65 -5.43
N LYS A 20 4.72 -1.29 -6.40
CA LYS A 20 5.27 -2.65 -6.21
C LYS A 20 6.22 -2.73 -5.02
N ASN A 21 6.92 -1.65 -4.72
CA ASN A 21 7.88 -1.61 -3.62
C ASN A 21 7.29 -1.18 -2.29
N CYS A 22 6.06 -0.69 -2.28
CA CYS A 22 5.44 -0.19 -1.04
C CYS A 22 4.04 -0.76 -0.78
N ASN A 23 3.52 -1.61 -1.66
CA ASN A 23 2.15 -2.12 -1.50
C ASN A 23 1.93 -2.87 -0.20
N GLU A 24 2.91 -3.65 0.25
CA GLU A 24 2.81 -4.38 1.51
C GLU A 24 2.71 -3.40 2.69
N THR A 25 3.55 -2.38 2.70
CA THR A 25 3.55 -1.35 3.74
C THR A 25 2.22 -0.60 3.76
N LEU A 26 1.67 -0.29 2.59
CA LEU A 26 0.37 0.39 2.48
C LEU A 26 -0.75 -0.47 3.08
N ILE A 27 -0.79 -1.75 2.74
CA ILE A 27 -1.81 -2.68 3.23
C ILE A 27 -1.68 -2.88 4.74
N LEU A 28 -0.46 -3.12 5.23
CA LEU A 28 -0.22 -3.27 6.66
C LEU A 28 -0.61 -2.00 7.43
N SER A 29 -0.41 -0.84 6.83
CA SER A 29 -0.77 0.45 7.45
C SER A 29 -2.28 0.60 7.56
N ILE A 30 -3.04 0.19 6.55
CA ILE A 30 -4.50 0.18 6.63
C ILE A 30 -4.95 -0.76 7.76
N LEU A 31 -4.34 -1.94 7.88
CA LEU A 31 -4.68 -2.91 8.91
C LEU A 31 -4.22 -2.50 10.30
N SER A 32 -3.28 -1.56 10.43
CA SER A 32 -2.85 -1.05 11.73
C SER A 32 -3.96 -0.30 12.46
N GLU A 33 -4.99 0.14 11.74
CA GLU A 33 -6.14 0.83 12.33
C GLU A 33 -7.22 -0.12 12.84
N GLY A 34 -7.11 -1.42 12.54
CA GLY A 34 -8.06 -2.43 12.95
C GLY A 34 -8.28 -3.47 11.86
N LYS A 35 -8.98 -4.53 12.20
CA LYS A 35 -9.26 -5.61 11.25
C LYS A 35 -10.22 -5.15 10.16
N LYS A 36 -9.99 -5.63 8.93
CA LYS A 36 -10.79 -5.25 7.76
C LYS A 36 -10.84 -6.41 6.77
N HIS A 37 -11.93 -6.48 6.00
CA HIS A 37 -11.97 -7.42 4.87
C HIS A 37 -11.32 -6.80 3.63
N GLY A 38 -11.03 -7.64 2.62
CA GLY A 38 -10.27 -7.21 1.44
C GLY A 38 -10.88 -6.04 0.69
N TYR A 39 -12.20 -6.06 0.49
CA TYR A 39 -12.89 -4.96 -0.18
C TYR A 39 -12.68 -3.63 0.54
N GLN A 40 -12.78 -3.64 1.86
CA GLN A 40 -12.59 -2.44 2.67
C GLN A 40 -11.15 -1.94 2.61
N ILE A 41 -10.18 -2.86 2.60
CA ILE A 41 -8.76 -2.49 2.45
C ILE A 41 -8.56 -1.73 1.15
N ALA A 42 -9.05 -2.27 0.03
CA ALA A 42 -8.93 -1.64 -1.28
C ALA A 42 -9.60 -0.26 -1.31
N LEU A 43 -10.80 -0.16 -0.74
CA LEU A 43 -11.57 1.08 -0.69
C LEU A 43 -10.84 2.16 0.09
N GLU A 44 -10.31 1.82 1.26
CA GLU A 44 -9.60 2.78 2.11
C GLU A 44 -8.27 3.22 1.51
N LEU A 45 -7.57 2.31 0.83
CA LEU A 45 -6.35 2.67 0.10
C LEU A 45 -6.65 3.74 -0.96
N GLU A 46 -7.71 3.52 -1.73
CA GLU A 46 -8.11 4.48 -2.75
C GLU A 46 -8.55 5.81 -2.15
N GLN A 47 -9.41 5.78 -1.14
CA GLN A 47 -9.94 6.98 -0.50
C GLN A 47 -8.85 7.80 0.19
N LYS A 48 -7.98 7.16 0.96
CA LYS A 48 -6.92 7.84 1.71
C LYS A 48 -5.84 8.42 0.81
N SER A 49 -5.70 7.90 -0.39
CA SER A 49 -4.71 8.38 -1.36
C SER A 49 -5.29 9.30 -2.43
N ALA A 50 -6.54 9.73 -2.26
CA ALA A 50 -7.25 10.53 -3.27
C ALA A 50 -7.21 9.88 -4.66
N GLY A 51 -7.35 8.55 -4.70
CA GLY A 51 -7.39 7.78 -5.93
C GLY A 51 -6.03 7.42 -6.53
N VAL A 52 -4.93 7.80 -5.87
CA VAL A 52 -3.58 7.49 -6.39
C VAL A 52 -3.31 5.98 -6.31
N PHE A 53 -3.67 5.33 -5.21
CA PHE A 53 -3.44 3.90 -5.02
C PHE A 53 -4.74 3.13 -5.21
N LYS A 54 -4.87 2.49 -6.37
CA LYS A 54 -6.03 1.66 -6.70
C LYS A 54 -5.58 0.21 -6.83
N PHE A 55 -6.17 -0.66 -6.02
CA PHE A 55 -5.91 -2.09 -6.08
C PHE A 55 -7.20 -2.81 -6.49
N ASN A 56 -7.17 -3.50 -7.62
CA ASN A 56 -8.26 -4.41 -7.96
C ASN A 56 -8.07 -5.75 -7.24
N HIS A 57 -9.07 -6.62 -7.32
CA HIS A 57 -9.02 -7.91 -6.64
C HIS A 57 -7.84 -8.78 -7.10
N GLY A 58 -7.54 -8.76 -8.40
CA GLY A 58 -6.44 -9.53 -8.96
C GLY A 58 -5.07 -9.11 -8.47
N THR A 59 -4.93 -7.87 -8.03
CA THR A 59 -3.68 -7.34 -7.46
C THR A 59 -3.65 -7.50 -5.94
N LEU A 60 -4.77 -7.22 -5.27
CA LEU A 60 -4.83 -7.18 -3.82
C LEU A 60 -4.72 -8.57 -3.18
N TYR A 61 -5.51 -9.53 -3.64
CA TYR A 61 -5.59 -10.83 -2.96
C TYR A 61 -4.31 -11.64 -2.99
N PRO A 62 -3.51 -11.66 -4.07
CA PRO A 62 -2.20 -12.29 -4.01
C PRO A 62 -1.26 -11.69 -2.95
N ILE A 63 -1.34 -10.37 -2.75
CA ILE A 63 -0.52 -9.70 -1.75
C ILE A 63 -0.99 -10.09 -0.34
N LEU A 64 -2.30 -10.09 -0.10
CA LEU A 64 -2.88 -10.52 1.17
C LEU A 64 -2.49 -11.97 1.48
N HIS A 65 -2.56 -12.84 0.48
CA HIS A 65 -2.18 -14.24 0.64
C HIS A 65 -0.70 -14.38 1.03
N LYS A 66 0.17 -13.65 0.37
CA LYS A 66 1.60 -13.63 0.67
C LYS A 66 1.86 -13.14 2.10
N LEU A 67 1.19 -12.06 2.51
CA LEU A 67 1.34 -11.52 3.86
C LEU A 67 0.83 -12.49 4.91
N GLU A 68 -0.25 -13.20 4.63
CA GLU A 68 -0.79 -14.21 5.53
C GLU A 68 0.14 -15.40 5.65
N GLN A 69 0.70 -15.87 4.55
CA GLN A 69 1.70 -16.95 4.57
C GLN A 69 2.95 -16.56 5.35
N ALA A 70 3.36 -15.31 5.27
CA ALA A 70 4.48 -14.79 6.03
C ALA A 70 4.13 -14.52 7.50
N ARG A 71 2.88 -14.75 7.89
CA ARG A 71 2.36 -14.53 9.26
C ARG A 71 2.45 -13.09 9.73
N LEU A 72 2.43 -12.17 8.79
CA LEU A 72 2.39 -10.73 9.10
C LEU A 72 0.96 -10.25 9.31
N ILE A 73 0.00 -10.96 8.71
CA ILE A 73 -1.43 -10.74 8.94
C ILE A 73 -2.09 -12.10 9.21
N LYS A 74 -3.25 -12.04 9.85
CA LYS A 74 -4.06 -13.22 10.16
C LYS A 74 -5.44 -13.02 9.55
N GLY A 75 -5.91 -14.02 8.78
CA GLY A 75 -7.24 -13.99 8.19
C GLY A 75 -8.18 -14.88 8.99
N ILE A 76 -9.37 -14.36 9.28
CA ILE A 76 -10.42 -15.10 9.98
C ILE A 76 -11.72 -14.93 9.20
N TRP A 77 -12.37 -16.06 8.90
CA TRP A 77 -13.66 -16.08 8.25
C TRP A 77 -14.74 -15.74 9.25
N LYS A 78 -15.63 -14.85 8.87
CA LYS A 78 -16.76 -14.43 9.70
C LYS A 78 -18.06 -14.61 8.91
N GLN A 79 -19.04 -15.21 9.57
CA GLN A 79 -20.37 -15.38 8.99
C GLN A 79 -21.07 -14.02 8.94
N GLU A 80 -21.55 -13.65 7.75
CA GLU A 80 -22.31 -12.44 7.53
C GLU A 80 -23.60 -12.79 6.78
N GLY A 81 -24.67 -13.05 7.53
CA GLY A 81 -25.93 -13.49 6.96
C GLY A 81 -25.97 -15.00 6.73
N PRO A 82 -27.11 -15.53 6.24
CA PRO A 82 -27.36 -16.99 6.20
C PRO A 82 -26.48 -17.75 5.23
N LYS A 83 -25.97 -17.11 4.17
CA LYS A 83 -25.23 -17.81 3.11
C LYS A 83 -23.92 -17.13 2.75
N ARG A 84 -23.48 -16.17 3.54
CA ARG A 84 -22.30 -15.36 3.20
C ARG A 84 -21.26 -15.41 4.31
N GLN A 85 -20.02 -15.72 3.92
CA GLN A 85 -18.87 -15.60 4.78
C GLN A 85 -17.92 -14.56 4.20
N ARG A 86 -17.26 -13.82 5.09
CA ARG A 86 -16.30 -12.79 4.69
C ARG A 86 -15.03 -12.95 5.51
N LYS A 87 -13.89 -12.89 4.85
CA LYS A 87 -12.61 -13.02 5.50
C LYS A 87 -12.11 -11.67 5.98
N TYR A 88 -11.85 -11.57 7.27
CA TYR A 88 -11.28 -10.38 7.89
C TYR A 88 -9.82 -10.60 8.19
N TYR A 89 -9.02 -9.60 7.89
CA TYR A 89 -7.58 -9.64 8.12
C TYR A 89 -7.22 -8.72 9.27
N SER A 90 -6.29 -9.15 10.10
CA SER A 90 -5.77 -8.34 11.19
C SER A 90 -4.25 -8.43 11.22
N LEU A 91 -3.63 -7.38 11.75
CA LEU A 91 -2.19 -7.29 11.85
C LEU A 91 -1.70 -8.15 13.01
N THR A 92 -0.67 -8.97 12.80
CA THR A 92 -0.01 -9.73 13.87
C THR A 92 1.06 -8.85 14.55
N ALA A 93 1.59 -9.33 15.67
CA ALA A 93 2.73 -8.65 16.32
C ALA A 93 3.93 -8.57 15.37
N ALA A 94 4.19 -9.66 14.64
CA ALA A 94 5.25 -9.67 13.62
C ALA A 94 4.96 -8.66 12.50
N GLY A 95 3.69 -8.52 12.10
CA GLY A 95 3.28 -7.55 11.10
C GLY A 95 3.49 -6.12 11.55
N LYS A 96 3.21 -5.82 12.81
CA LYS A 96 3.47 -4.49 13.37
C LYS A 96 4.95 -4.13 13.32
N LYS A 97 5.79 -5.08 13.69
CA LYS A 97 7.26 -4.89 13.68
C LYS A 97 7.78 -4.72 12.26
N TYR A 98 7.32 -5.55 11.34
CA TYR A 98 7.69 -5.47 9.94
C TYR A 98 7.31 -4.12 9.34
N ARG A 99 6.08 -3.67 9.59
CA ARG A 99 5.60 -2.38 9.12
C ARG A 99 6.47 -1.24 9.66
N ALA A 100 6.79 -1.25 10.96
CA ALA A 100 7.63 -0.22 11.57
C ALA A 100 9.00 -0.14 10.91
N GLY A 101 9.61 -1.30 10.63
CA GLY A 101 10.88 -1.36 9.92
C GLY A 101 10.80 -0.81 8.50
N GLN A 102 9.74 -1.16 7.78
CA GLN A 102 9.51 -0.63 6.43
C GLN A 102 9.32 0.89 6.45
N LEU A 103 8.54 1.40 7.38
CA LEU A 103 8.32 2.85 7.49
C LEU A 103 9.62 3.60 7.77
N SER A 104 10.48 3.04 8.61
CA SER A 104 11.79 3.65 8.90
C SER A 104 12.64 3.74 7.63
N GLN A 105 12.66 2.70 6.81
CA GLN A 105 13.39 2.70 5.55
C GLN A 105 12.83 3.68 4.55
N TRP A 106 11.49 3.77 4.43
CA TRP A 106 10.85 4.74 3.56
C TRP A 106 11.12 6.16 4.00
N HIS A 107 11.10 6.42 5.30
CA HIS A 107 11.40 7.75 5.84
C HIS A 107 12.82 8.17 5.48
N GLU A 108 13.79 7.28 5.67
CA GLU A 108 15.19 7.52 5.29
C GLU A 108 15.31 7.82 3.79
N PHE A 109 14.60 7.03 2.97
CA PHE A 109 14.60 7.25 1.53
C PHE A 109 14.05 8.64 1.16
N TYR A 110 12.93 9.05 1.76
CA TYR A 110 12.35 10.36 1.50
C TYR A 110 13.27 11.49 1.94
N GLU A 111 13.90 11.38 3.11
CA GLU A 111 14.82 12.40 3.58
C GLU A 111 15.95 12.61 2.59
N GLN A 112 16.58 11.54 2.15
CA GLN A 112 17.71 11.63 1.22
C GLN A 112 17.26 12.11 -0.16
N PHE A 113 16.11 11.68 -0.61
CA PHE A 113 15.54 12.15 -1.87
C PHE A 113 15.34 13.66 -1.84
N PHE A 114 14.68 14.18 -0.82
CA PHE A 114 14.40 15.60 -0.72
C PHE A 114 15.66 16.44 -0.39
N ASN A 115 16.66 15.84 0.23
CA ASN A 115 17.95 16.52 0.40
C ASN A 115 18.61 16.83 -0.95
N ILE A 116 18.40 15.98 -1.94
CA ILE A 116 18.96 16.18 -3.28
C ILE A 116 18.09 17.11 -4.12
N VAL A 117 16.77 16.84 -4.18
CA VAL A 117 15.87 17.57 -5.09
C VAL A 117 15.35 18.88 -4.51
N GLY A 118 15.43 19.06 -3.19
CA GLY A 118 14.89 20.21 -2.50
C GLY A 118 13.41 20.08 -2.20
N GLU A 119 12.85 21.13 -1.59
CA GLU A 119 11.44 21.16 -1.25
C GLU A 119 10.59 21.46 -2.47
N ILE A 120 9.34 20.97 -2.43
CA ILE A 120 8.37 21.25 -3.47
C ILE A 120 7.94 22.73 -3.37
N GLU A 121 8.11 23.46 -4.45
CA GLU A 121 7.60 24.83 -4.53
C GLU A 121 6.08 24.81 -4.71
N LYS A 122 5.41 25.64 -3.95
CA LYS A 122 3.94 25.75 -4.01
C LYS A 122 3.53 27.03 -4.73
#